data_4191e0635f34ea299351fce60023a310
#
_entry.id   4191e0635f34ea299351fce60023a310
#
_cell.length_a   1.000
_cell.length_b   1.000
_cell.length_c   1.000
_cell.angle_alpha   90.00
_cell.angle_beta   90.00
_cell.angle_gamma   90.00
#
_symmetry.space_group_name_H-M   'P 1'
#
loop_
_entity.id
_entity.type
_entity.pdbx_description
1 polymer ?
#
loop_
_entity_poly.entity_id
_entity_poly.type
_entity_poly.pdbx_seq_one_letter_code
_entity_poly.pdbx_strand_id
1 'polypeptide(L)'
;MRHLPADMVPYWDLQFSEGSSEPRDSSAAAAAVCGILEMCSNGGLEKEEQSFYRNEAQRMLESLIDKYAVTSSQEANGLLRHGVYAKSSPYNSVSDRGVDECNLWGDYFYLEALTRNMKEWKTYW
;
A
#
# COMPACT_ATOMS: atom_id res chain seq x y z
N MET A 1 3.67 7.86 -9.94
CA MET A 1 4.09 6.48 -10.32
C MET A 1 5.51 6.34 -10.88
N ARG A 2 6.20 7.41 -11.27
CA ARG A 2 7.58 7.33 -11.85
C ARG A 2 8.66 6.80 -10.89
N HIS A 3 8.39 6.72 -9.60
CA HIS A 3 9.35 6.27 -8.57
C HIS A 3 8.96 4.94 -7.91
N LEU A 4 7.83 4.35 -8.31
CA LEU A 4 7.43 3.05 -7.78
C LEU A 4 8.26 1.94 -8.41
N PRO A 5 8.69 0.95 -7.62
CA PRO A 5 9.31 -0.27 -8.12
C PRO A 5 8.38 -1.09 -9.03
N ALA A 6 8.93 -2.09 -9.71
CA ALA A 6 8.18 -2.92 -10.66
C ALA A 6 6.97 -3.64 -10.03
N ASP A 7 7.04 -3.94 -8.73
CA ASP A 7 5.95 -4.54 -7.96
C ASP A 7 4.94 -3.53 -7.41
N MET A 8 5.07 -2.25 -7.74
CA MET A 8 4.16 -1.15 -7.35
C MET A 8 4.09 -0.85 -5.85
N VAL A 9 4.86 -1.51 -5.01
CA VAL A 9 4.92 -1.23 -3.57
C VAL A 9 6.06 -0.25 -3.28
N PRO A 10 5.79 0.94 -2.70
CA PRO A 10 6.81 1.95 -2.47
C PRO A 10 7.84 1.51 -1.43
N TYR A 11 8.98 2.16 -1.45
CA TYR A 11 9.88 2.17 -0.30
C TYR A 11 9.31 3.06 0.81
N TRP A 12 9.82 2.93 2.01
CA TRP A 12 9.40 3.71 3.18
C TRP A 12 9.52 5.23 2.99
N ASP A 13 10.40 5.66 2.10
CA ASP A 13 10.53 7.05 1.65
C ASP A 13 10.53 7.07 0.11
N LEU A 14 9.76 7.98 -0.47
CA LEU A 14 9.58 8.10 -1.92
C LEU A 14 10.81 8.64 -2.67
N GLN A 15 11.87 9.05 -1.98
CA GLN A 15 13.15 9.37 -2.64
C GLN A 15 13.92 8.12 -3.08
N PHE A 16 13.59 6.94 -2.55
CA PHE A 16 14.16 5.67 -2.99
C PHE A 16 13.41 5.11 -4.21
N SER A 17 14.12 4.40 -5.07
CA SER A 17 13.59 3.85 -6.31
C SER A 17 14.11 2.43 -6.55
N GLU A 18 13.72 1.82 -7.65
CA GLU A 18 14.10 0.46 -8.04
C GLU A 18 15.61 0.20 -7.86
N GLY A 19 15.94 -0.94 -7.24
CA GLY A 19 17.32 -1.32 -6.90
C GLY A 19 17.82 -0.84 -5.55
N SER A 20 17.04 -0.05 -4.79
CA SER A 20 17.38 0.32 -3.42
C SER A 20 17.32 -0.90 -2.49
N SER A 21 18.19 -0.94 -1.48
CA SER A 21 18.15 -1.91 -0.38
C SER A 21 17.27 -1.48 0.80
N GLU A 22 16.63 -0.31 0.70
CA GLU A 22 15.75 0.20 1.75
C GLU A 22 14.46 -0.62 1.88
N PRO A 23 13.85 -0.66 3.07
CA PRO A 23 12.62 -1.42 3.28
C PRO A 23 11.44 -0.89 2.47
N ARG A 24 10.58 -1.81 2.07
CA ARG A 24 9.28 -1.50 1.45
C ARG A 24 8.27 -1.10 2.49
N ASP A 25 7.29 -0.31 2.08
CA ASP A 25 6.13 0.01 2.92
C ASP A 25 4.83 -0.43 2.24
N SER A 26 4.41 -1.63 2.55
CA SER A 26 3.16 -2.21 2.06
C SER A 26 1.93 -1.45 2.56
N SER A 27 2.01 -0.84 3.74
CA SER A 27 0.90 -0.08 4.32
C SER A 27 0.61 1.20 3.53
N ALA A 28 1.66 1.85 3.01
CA ALA A 28 1.52 2.99 2.11
C ALA A 28 0.89 2.57 0.77
N ALA A 29 1.25 1.40 0.24
CA ALA A 29 0.61 0.86 -0.96
C ALA A 29 -0.88 0.59 -0.76
N ALA A 30 -1.25 -0.04 0.36
CA ALA A 30 -2.66 -0.32 0.68
C ALA A 30 -3.50 0.97 0.79
N ALA A 31 -2.97 1.98 1.48
CA ALA A 31 -3.60 3.31 1.55
C ALA A 31 -3.72 3.98 0.17
N ALA A 32 -2.68 3.87 -0.66
CA ALA A 32 -2.69 4.42 -2.02
C ALA A 32 -3.75 3.75 -2.90
N VAL A 33 -3.95 2.43 -2.82
CA VAL A 33 -5.03 1.72 -3.54
C VAL A 33 -6.38 2.32 -3.17
N CYS A 34 -6.68 2.47 -1.87
CA CYS A 34 -7.95 3.06 -1.41
C CYS A 34 -8.14 4.48 -1.93
N GLY A 35 -7.09 5.33 -1.84
CA GLY A 35 -7.12 6.70 -2.32
C GLY A 35 -7.34 6.81 -3.84
N ILE A 36 -6.69 5.95 -4.63
CA ILE A 36 -6.87 5.90 -6.09
C ILE A 36 -8.30 5.47 -6.43
N LEU A 37 -8.83 4.43 -5.77
CA LEU A 37 -10.20 3.98 -6.00
C LEU A 37 -11.22 5.05 -5.63
N GLU A 38 -11.00 5.79 -4.54
CA GLU A 38 -11.84 6.92 -4.15
C GLU A 38 -11.78 8.05 -5.19
N MET A 39 -10.59 8.45 -5.62
CA MET A 39 -10.39 9.44 -6.68
C MET A 39 -11.14 9.06 -7.96
N CYS A 40 -11.07 7.79 -8.36
CA CYS A 40 -11.78 7.26 -9.53
C CYS A 40 -13.31 7.26 -9.37
N SER A 41 -13.82 7.24 -8.14
CA SER A 41 -15.27 7.21 -7.86
C SER A 41 -15.90 8.60 -7.82
N ASN A 42 -15.11 9.65 -7.55
CA ASN A 42 -15.59 11.02 -7.36
C ASN A 42 -15.87 11.80 -8.65
N GLY A 43 -15.74 11.20 -9.84
CA GLY A 43 -16.21 11.76 -11.11
C GLY A 43 -15.41 12.95 -11.66
N GLY A 44 -14.23 13.24 -11.09
CA GLY A 44 -13.38 14.36 -11.54
C GLY A 44 -12.35 14.02 -12.62
N LEU A 45 -12.28 12.74 -13.04
CA LEU A 45 -11.32 12.26 -14.03
C LEU A 45 -12.01 11.95 -15.37
N GLU A 46 -11.29 12.19 -16.46
CA GLU A 46 -11.69 11.71 -17.77
C GLU A 46 -11.68 10.17 -17.80
N LYS A 47 -12.45 9.56 -18.69
CA LYS A 47 -12.63 8.09 -18.74
C LYS A 47 -11.33 7.33 -18.92
N GLU A 48 -10.43 7.84 -19.74
CA GLU A 48 -9.13 7.26 -20.01
C GLU A 48 -8.24 7.32 -18.78
N GLU A 49 -8.22 8.44 -18.08
CA GLU A 49 -7.48 8.61 -16.82
C GLU A 49 -8.05 7.69 -15.72
N GLN A 50 -9.37 7.64 -15.59
CA GLN A 50 -10.04 6.76 -14.64
C GLN A 50 -9.68 5.29 -14.88
N SER A 51 -9.69 4.84 -16.15
CA SER A 51 -9.32 3.48 -16.52
C SER A 51 -7.84 3.22 -16.22
N PHE A 52 -6.97 4.14 -16.52
CA PHE A 52 -5.55 4.04 -16.22
C PHE A 52 -5.30 3.87 -14.71
N TYR A 53 -5.84 4.78 -13.90
CA TYR A 53 -5.64 4.73 -12.45
C TYR A 53 -6.26 3.49 -11.79
N ARG A 54 -7.43 3.03 -12.26
CA ARG A 54 -8.01 1.76 -11.79
C ARG A 54 -7.10 0.57 -12.07
N ASN A 55 -6.52 0.49 -13.26
CA ASN A 55 -5.58 -0.57 -13.61
C ASN A 55 -4.32 -0.53 -12.73
N GLU A 56 -3.81 0.65 -12.45
CA GLU A 56 -2.62 0.78 -11.57
C GLU A 56 -2.94 0.40 -10.12
N ALA A 57 -4.12 0.78 -9.60
CA ALA A 57 -4.58 0.34 -8.28
C ALA A 57 -4.76 -1.19 -8.22
N GLN A 58 -5.29 -1.79 -9.28
CA GLN A 58 -5.44 -3.25 -9.38
C GLN A 58 -4.08 -3.96 -9.34
N ARG A 59 -3.11 -3.51 -10.13
CA ARG A 59 -1.74 -4.07 -10.14
C ARG A 59 -1.07 -3.97 -8.77
N MET A 60 -1.24 -2.84 -8.08
CA MET A 60 -0.72 -2.64 -6.73
C MET A 60 -1.38 -3.61 -5.75
N LEU A 61 -2.71 -3.76 -5.80
CA LEU A 61 -3.45 -4.69 -4.94
C LEU A 61 -3.05 -6.16 -5.20
N GLU A 62 -2.90 -6.56 -6.45
CA GLU A 62 -2.41 -7.89 -6.82
C GLU A 62 -1.03 -8.16 -6.24
N SER A 63 -0.13 -7.19 -6.31
CA SER A 63 1.20 -7.32 -5.69
C SER A 63 1.13 -7.48 -4.17
N LEU A 64 0.23 -6.74 -3.50
CA LEU A 64 0.01 -6.89 -2.06
C LEU A 64 -0.51 -8.29 -1.71
N ILE A 65 -1.46 -8.82 -2.47
CA ILE A 65 -2.00 -10.17 -2.28
C ILE A 65 -0.93 -11.23 -2.47
N ASP A 66 -0.15 -11.14 -3.55
CA ASP A 66 0.76 -12.20 -3.95
C ASP A 66 2.05 -12.25 -3.11
N LYS A 67 2.52 -11.11 -2.62
CA LYS A 67 3.87 -10.99 -2.03
C LYS A 67 3.89 -10.51 -0.57
N TYR A 68 2.86 -9.78 -0.15
CA TYR A 68 2.87 -9.07 1.13
C TYR A 68 1.80 -9.56 2.11
N ALA A 69 0.76 -10.24 1.62
CA ALA A 69 -0.28 -10.80 2.48
C ALA A 69 0.27 -11.94 3.36
N VAL A 70 -0.19 -11.98 4.60
CA VAL A 70 0.08 -13.11 5.51
C VAL A 70 -0.79 -14.28 5.10
N THR A 71 -0.16 -15.39 4.75
CA THR A 71 -0.85 -16.62 4.31
C THR A 71 -1.03 -17.64 5.43
N SER A 72 -0.31 -17.47 6.55
CA SER A 72 -0.37 -18.35 7.71
C SER A 72 -0.36 -17.55 9.00
N SER A 73 -1.26 -17.87 9.93
CA SER A 73 -1.33 -17.25 11.26
C SER A 73 -0.10 -17.49 12.14
N GLN A 74 0.80 -18.38 11.74
CA GLN A 74 2.07 -18.62 12.43
C GLN A 74 3.17 -17.65 12.02
N GLU A 75 3.00 -16.91 10.92
CA GLU A 75 4.03 -16.02 10.39
C GLU A 75 3.95 -14.60 10.97
N ALA A 76 2.76 -14.13 11.28
CA ALA A 76 2.53 -12.79 11.81
C ALA A 76 1.16 -12.68 12.51
N ASN A 77 0.99 -11.62 13.28
CA ASN A 77 -0.25 -11.29 13.99
C ASN A 77 -1.10 -10.25 13.27
N GLY A 78 -0.87 -10.03 11.98
CA GLY A 78 -1.60 -9.10 11.13
C GLY A 78 -1.87 -9.72 9.76
N LEU A 79 -2.40 -8.92 8.83
CA LEU A 79 -2.80 -9.35 7.50
C LEU A 79 -1.80 -8.98 6.42
N LEU A 80 -1.07 -7.88 6.62
CA LEU A 80 -0.14 -7.32 5.65
C LEU A 80 1.24 -7.11 6.28
N ARG A 81 2.25 -7.78 5.74
CA ARG A 81 3.66 -7.70 6.17
C ARG A 81 4.37 -6.53 5.50
N HIS A 82 5.57 -6.22 6.01
CA HIS A 82 6.49 -5.24 5.43
C HIS A 82 5.95 -3.80 5.46
N GLY A 83 5.18 -3.46 6.49
CA GLY A 83 4.84 -2.07 6.79
C GLY A 83 5.98 -1.36 7.53
N VAL A 84 6.08 -0.04 7.36
CA VAL A 84 7.07 0.79 8.06
C VAL A 84 6.37 1.95 8.76
N TYR A 85 6.53 2.07 10.07
CA TYR A 85 5.99 3.19 10.84
C TYR A 85 7.04 3.94 11.68
N ALA A 86 8.22 3.37 11.86
CA ALA A 86 9.33 4.03 12.52
C ALA A 86 10.66 3.52 11.94
N LYS A 87 11.36 4.39 11.23
CA LYS A 87 12.69 4.13 10.66
C LYS A 87 13.64 5.25 11.04
N SER A 88 14.85 4.88 11.49
CA SER A 88 15.88 5.87 11.73
C SER A 88 16.37 6.50 10.43
N SER A 89 16.66 7.79 10.50
CA SER A 89 17.18 8.57 9.39
C SER A 89 18.05 9.71 9.93
N PRO A 90 18.78 10.44 9.08
CA PRO A 90 19.51 11.63 9.53
C PRO A 90 18.64 12.69 10.23
N TYR A 91 17.33 12.66 10.00
CA TYR A 91 16.35 13.61 10.54
C TYR A 91 15.47 13.03 11.66
N ASN A 92 15.57 11.72 11.91
CA ASN A 92 14.73 11.02 12.87
C ASN A 92 15.56 9.95 13.59
N SER A 93 15.83 10.15 14.88
CA SER A 93 16.64 9.26 15.71
C SER A 93 15.88 8.10 16.36
N VAL A 94 14.65 7.81 15.91
CA VAL A 94 13.90 6.64 16.40
C VAL A 94 14.63 5.34 16.05
N SER A 95 14.36 4.30 16.83
CA SER A 95 14.86 2.96 16.51
C SER A 95 14.11 2.37 15.32
N ASP A 96 14.75 1.46 14.57
CA ASP A 96 14.14 0.72 13.46
C ASP A 96 13.15 -0.39 13.90
N ARG A 97 12.56 -0.27 15.10
CA ARG A 97 11.57 -1.24 15.61
C ARG A 97 10.26 -1.26 14.85
N GLY A 98 9.98 -0.22 14.09
CA GLY A 98 8.78 -0.12 13.24
C GLY A 98 9.06 -0.39 11.77
N VAL A 99 10.07 -1.20 11.48
CA VAL A 99 10.45 -1.61 10.12
C VAL A 99 10.10 -3.09 9.93
N ASP A 100 9.54 -3.43 8.77
CA ASP A 100 9.20 -4.80 8.40
C ASP A 100 8.13 -5.44 9.30
N GLU A 101 7.15 -4.66 9.70
CA GLU A 101 6.12 -5.03 10.66
C GLU A 101 4.73 -5.10 10.01
N CYS A 102 3.81 -5.85 10.64
CA CYS A 102 2.39 -5.64 10.43
C CYS A 102 1.94 -4.42 11.24
N ASN A 103 1.11 -3.58 10.67
CA ASN A 103 0.56 -2.43 11.38
C ASN A 103 -0.94 -2.27 11.14
N LEU A 104 -1.62 -1.67 12.11
CA LEU A 104 -3.09 -1.58 12.14
C LEU A 104 -3.67 -0.88 10.90
N TRP A 105 -3.07 0.20 10.44
CA TRP A 105 -3.56 0.92 9.27
C TRP A 105 -3.26 0.18 7.96
N GLY A 106 -2.14 -0.57 7.88
CA GLY A 106 -1.86 -1.45 6.76
C GLY A 106 -2.94 -2.51 6.61
N ASP A 107 -3.29 -3.19 7.70
CA ASP A 107 -4.36 -4.18 7.74
C ASP A 107 -5.73 -3.56 7.41
N TYR A 108 -6.03 -2.39 7.98
CA TYR A 108 -7.28 -1.67 7.72
C TYR A 108 -7.42 -1.32 6.23
N PHE A 109 -6.43 -0.63 5.65
CA PHE A 109 -6.50 -0.22 4.25
C PHE A 109 -6.42 -1.40 3.28
N TYR A 110 -5.72 -2.48 3.64
CA TYR A 110 -5.71 -3.70 2.84
C TYR A 110 -7.10 -4.35 2.79
N LEU A 111 -7.79 -4.49 3.93
CA LEU A 111 -9.17 -4.99 3.98
C LEU A 111 -10.14 -4.06 3.24
N GLU A 112 -9.98 -2.76 3.37
CA GLU A 112 -10.78 -1.78 2.64
C GLU A 112 -10.55 -1.92 1.13
N ALA A 113 -9.30 -2.01 0.66
CA ALA A 113 -8.96 -2.19 -0.75
C ALA A 113 -9.58 -3.46 -1.33
N LEU A 114 -9.48 -4.60 -0.63
CA LEU A 114 -10.13 -5.84 -1.00
C LEU A 114 -11.66 -5.69 -1.07
N THR A 115 -12.25 -5.03 -0.08
CA THR A 115 -13.70 -4.81 -0.01
C THR A 115 -14.19 -3.95 -1.17
N ARG A 116 -13.48 -2.85 -1.48
CA ARG A 116 -13.79 -1.95 -2.62
C ARG A 116 -13.69 -2.66 -3.96
N ASN A 117 -12.82 -3.66 -4.07
CA ASN A 117 -12.68 -4.46 -5.29
C ASN A 117 -13.79 -5.52 -5.46
N MET A 118 -14.43 -5.93 -4.36
CA MET A 118 -15.46 -6.98 -4.36
C MET A 118 -16.89 -6.46 -4.40
N LYS A 119 -17.14 -5.25 -3.91
CA LYS A 119 -18.48 -4.67 -3.81
C LYS A 119 -18.46 -3.14 -3.83
N GLU A 120 -19.63 -2.54 -4.06
CA GLU A 120 -19.79 -1.10 -3.92
C GLU A 120 -19.40 -0.64 -2.51
N TRP A 121 -18.53 0.35 -2.44
CA TRP A 121 -18.06 0.94 -1.19
C TRP A 121 -18.87 2.18 -0.84
N LYS A 122 -19.30 2.27 0.40
CA LYS A 122 -19.92 3.47 0.96
C LYS A 122 -18.99 4.02 2.05
N THR A 123 -18.61 5.29 1.90
CA THR A 123 -17.85 5.98 2.93
C THR A 123 -18.68 6.19 4.19
N TYR A 124 -18.02 6.12 5.34
CA TYR A 124 -18.66 6.29 6.66
C TYR A 124 -18.42 7.68 7.25
N TRP A 125 -17.72 8.56 6.55
CA TRP A 125 -17.40 9.94 6.92
C TRP A 125 -17.71 10.90 5.77
#